data_ebe12a50aa4337c7c3c0baf24ac5aeda
#
_entry.id   ebe12a50aa4337c7c3c0baf24ac5aeda
#
_cell.length_a   1.000
_cell.length_b   1.000
_cell.length_c   1.000
_cell.angle_alpha   90.00
_cell.angle_beta   90.00
_cell.angle_gamma   90.00
#
_symmetry.space_group_name_H-M   'P 1'
#
loop_
_entity.id
_entity.type
_entity.pdbx_description
1 polymer ?
#
loop_
_entity_poly.entity_id
_entity_poly.type
_entity_poly.pdbx_seq_one_letter_code
_entity_poly.pdbx_strand_id
1 'polypeptide(L)' 'ETQRPLSVAERRELQQERKKTRKLTKELRRKDNALAETAALLVLQKKAREIWGDEEDD' A
#
# COMPACT_ATOMS: atom_id res chain seq x y z
N GLU A 1 -0.54 18.19 -34.19
CA GLU A 1 -0.01 16.87 -34.22
C GLU A 1 -1.06 15.82 -33.98
N THR A 2 -1.18 14.91 -34.89
CA THR A 2 -2.21 13.90 -34.84
C THR A 2 -1.65 12.59 -34.34
N GLN A 3 -2.43 11.96 -33.50
CA GLN A 3 -2.09 10.64 -33.02
C GLN A 3 -2.88 9.62 -33.82
N ARG A 4 -2.20 8.59 -34.23
CA ARG A 4 -2.90 7.54 -34.93
C ARG A 4 -3.73 6.74 -33.93
N PRO A 5 -4.86 6.20 -34.38
CA PRO A 5 -5.63 5.35 -33.49
C PRO A 5 -4.87 4.08 -33.16
N LEU A 6 -5.18 3.55 -31.98
CA LEU A 6 -4.55 2.34 -31.52
C LEU A 6 -5.09 1.15 -32.30
N SER A 7 -4.21 0.21 -32.61
CA SER A 7 -4.64 -1.03 -33.19
C SER A 7 -5.36 -1.89 -32.15
N VAL A 8 -5.99 -2.96 -32.60
CA VAL A 8 -6.67 -3.87 -31.68
C VAL A 8 -5.67 -4.48 -30.71
N ALA A 9 -4.51 -4.83 -31.20
CA ALA A 9 -3.48 -5.44 -30.35
C ALA A 9 -3.00 -4.44 -29.31
N GLU A 10 -2.80 -3.19 -29.72
CA GLU A 10 -2.35 -2.15 -28.80
C GLU A 10 -3.39 -1.87 -27.75
N ARG A 11 -4.66 -1.84 -28.11
CA ARG A 11 -5.72 -1.64 -27.14
C ARG A 11 -5.76 -2.76 -26.11
N ARG A 12 -5.55 -3.98 -26.59
CA ARG A 12 -5.57 -5.14 -25.70
C ARG A 12 -4.44 -5.07 -24.71
N GLU A 13 -3.26 -4.70 -25.19
CA GLU A 13 -2.11 -4.53 -24.32
C GLU A 13 -2.37 -3.45 -23.29
N LEU A 14 -2.93 -2.35 -23.71
CA LEU A 14 -3.23 -1.25 -22.81
C LEU A 14 -4.20 -1.67 -21.72
N GLN A 15 -5.23 -2.42 -22.11
CA GLN A 15 -6.19 -2.92 -21.13
C GLN A 15 -5.53 -3.85 -20.11
N GLN A 16 -4.65 -4.71 -20.58
CA GLN A 16 -3.96 -5.62 -19.68
C GLN A 16 -3.06 -4.87 -18.73
N GLU A 17 -2.36 -3.86 -19.23
CA GLU A 17 -1.50 -3.07 -18.37
C GLU A 17 -2.29 -2.30 -17.34
N ARG A 18 -3.46 -1.78 -17.72
CA ARG A 18 -4.31 -1.08 -16.79
C ARG A 18 -4.83 -2.00 -15.69
N LYS A 19 -5.15 -3.24 -16.06
CA LYS A 19 -5.59 -4.21 -15.07
C LYS A 19 -4.50 -4.50 -14.07
N LYS A 20 -3.28 -4.70 -14.57
CA LYS A 20 -2.14 -4.97 -13.71
C LYS A 20 -1.89 -3.80 -12.78
N THR A 21 -1.94 -2.60 -13.33
CA THR A 21 -1.70 -1.40 -12.54
C THR A 21 -2.73 -1.27 -11.42
N ARG A 22 -3.99 -1.54 -11.72
CA ARG A 22 -5.04 -1.47 -10.70
C ARG A 22 -4.81 -2.49 -9.60
N LYS A 23 -4.44 -3.71 -9.99
CA LYS A 23 -4.16 -4.74 -8.99
C LYS A 23 -2.99 -4.35 -8.11
N LEU A 24 -1.92 -3.88 -8.73
CA LEU A 24 -0.74 -3.47 -7.98
C LEU A 24 -1.03 -2.30 -7.06
N THR A 25 -1.83 -1.37 -7.53
CA THR A 25 -2.21 -0.22 -6.72
C THR A 25 -3.00 -0.66 -5.50
N LYS A 26 -3.92 -1.60 -5.68
CA LYS A 26 -4.70 -2.13 -4.57
C LYS A 26 -3.81 -2.83 -3.56
N GLU A 27 -2.90 -3.66 -4.06
CA GLU A 27 -2.00 -4.37 -3.17
C GLU A 27 -1.10 -3.42 -2.41
N LEU A 28 -0.59 -2.43 -3.09
CA LEU A 28 0.26 -1.45 -2.46
C LEU A 28 -0.49 -0.71 -1.36
N ARG A 29 -1.70 -0.30 -1.65
CA ARG A 29 -2.51 0.41 -0.67
C ARG A 29 -2.78 -0.46 0.55
N ARG A 30 -3.06 -1.74 0.32
CA ARG A 30 -3.31 -2.65 1.43
C ARG A 30 -2.08 -2.81 2.30
N LYS A 31 -0.92 -2.94 1.66
CA LYS A 31 0.32 -3.08 2.41
C LYS A 31 0.70 -1.80 3.13
N ASP A 32 0.45 -0.67 2.51
CA ASP A 32 0.69 0.61 3.15
C ASP A 32 -0.17 0.77 4.39
N ASN A 33 -1.44 0.39 4.28
CA ASN A 33 -2.34 0.45 5.43
C ASN A 33 -1.87 -0.45 6.55
N ALA A 34 -1.43 -1.65 6.21
CA ALA A 34 -0.95 -2.58 7.21
C ALA A 34 0.30 -2.04 7.91
N LEU A 35 1.20 -1.45 7.14
CA LEU A 35 2.39 -0.84 7.71
C LEU A 35 2.04 0.32 8.63
N ALA A 36 1.10 1.15 8.21
CA ALA A 36 0.68 2.29 9.01
C ALA A 36 0.07 1.83 10.33
N GLU A 37 -0.74 0.78 10.28
CA GLU A 37 -1.34 0.23 11.50
C GLU A 37 -0.27 -0.32 12.43
N THR A 38 0.68 -1.03 11.88
CA THR A 38 1.76 -1.59 12.67
C THR A 38 2.58 -0.48 13.32
N ALA A 39 2.88 0.56 12.55
CA ALA A 39 3.62 1.69 13.08
C ALA A 39 2.86 2.35 14.23
N ALA A 40 1.54 2.49 14.07
CA ALA A 40 0.72 3.08 15.12
C ALA A 40 0.75 2.24 16.38
N LEU A 41 0.69 0.91 16.22
CA LEU A 41 0.75 0.02 17.37
C LEU A 41 2.09 0.12 18.09
N LEU A 42 3.17 0.24 17.33
CA LEU A 42 4.48 0.38 17.95
C LEU A 42 4.59 1.68 18.74
N VAL A 43 4.02 2.76 18.19
CA VAL A 43 4.01 4.03 18.91
C VAL A 43 3.22 3.90 20.19
N LEU A 44 2.07 3.23 20.14
CA LEU A 44 1.26 3.03 21.34
C LEU A 44 1.99 2.20 22.38
N GLN A 45 2.70 1.16 21.93
CA GLN A 45 3.49 0.35 22.84
C GLN A 45 4.54 1.20 23.55
N LYS A 46 5.22 2.03 22.78
CA LYS A 46 6.24 2.90 23.33
C LYS A 46 5.64 3.86 24.34
N LYS A 47 4.49 4.43 23.99
CA LYS A 47 3.81 5.35 24.90
C LYS A 47 3.39 4.65 26.18
N ALA A 48 2.89 3.43 26.07
CA ALA A 48 2.48 2.69 27.24
C ALA A 48 3.66 2.45 28.18
N ARG A 49 4.80 2.11 27.62
CA ARG A 49 6.01 1.93 28.43
C ARG A 49 6.41 3.21 29.14
N GLU A 50 6.29 4.34 28.43
CA GLU A 50 6.66 5.61 29.03
C GLU A 50 5.72 5.97 30.16
N ILE A 51 4.45 5.64 30.02
CA ILE A 51 3.47 6.00 31.04
C ILE A 51 3.53 5.05 32.23
N TRP A 52 3.61 3.75 31.98
CA TRP A 52 3.54 2.75 33.06
C TRP A 52 4.88 2.12 33.39
N GLY A 53 5.92 2.49 32.66
CA GLY A 53 7.22 1.93 32.92
C GLY A 53 7.33 0.49 32.41
N ASP A 54 8.43 -0.13 32.74
CA ASP A 54 8.71 -1.51 32.34
C ASP A 54 8.41 -2.46 33.46
N GLU A 55 7.24 -2.35 34.03
CA GLU A 55 6.92 -3.13 35.22
C GLU A 55 6.85 -4.60 34.94
N GLU A 56 6.46 -4.93 33.73
CA GLU A 56 6.37 -6.32 33.37
C GLU A 56 7.71 -6.99 33.35
N ASP A 57 8.76 -6.24 33.43
CA ASP A 57 10.10 -6.79 33.47
C ASP A 57 10.45 -7.36 34.83
N ASP A 58 9.59 -7.21 35.73
CA ASP A 58 9.85 -7.70 37.10
C ASP A 58 10.00 -9.19 37.15
#